data_4aa141deae8e6a46ef302c3d78dfcd54
#
_entry.id   4aa141deae8e6a46ef302c3d78dfcd54
#
_cell.length_a   1.000
_cell.length_b   1.000
_cell.length_c   1.000
_cell.angle_alpha   90.00
_cell.angle_beta   90.00
_cell.angle_gamma   90.00
#
_symmetry.space_group_name_H-M   'P 1'
#
loop_
_entity.id
_entity.type
_entity.pdbx_description
1 polymer ?
#
loop_
_entity_poly.entity_id
_entity_poly.type
_entity_poly.pdbx_seq_one_letter_code
_entity_poly.pdbx_strand_id
1 'polypeptide(L)'
;MKYRRFGKTELEMPVFSCGGMRYQHKWSDIEWSEVPDEGQKNLEATIHRSVELGINHIETARGYGSSEMQLGPVLKQFPRKKLIVQTKVAPFATTREFLDNFNTSMDYLQLDHVELLS
;
A
#
# COMPACT_ATOMS: atom_id res chain seq x y z
N MET A 1 -0.06 2.87 -20.52
CA MET A 1 0.99 2.29 -19.64
C MET A 1 1.62 1.09 -20.33
N LYS A 2 2.91 0.86 -20.13
CA LYS A 2 3.58 -0.40 -20.55
C LYS A 2 3.64 -1.34 -19.35
N TYR A 3 3.44 -2.63 -19.61
CA TYR A 3 3.52 -3.68 -18.59
C TYR A 3 4.62 -4.68 -18.93
N ARG A 4 5.17 -5.34 -17.93
CA ARG A 4 6.17 -6.38 -18.03
C ARG A 4 5.86 -7.52 -17.07
N ARG A 5 6.08 -8.73 -17.50
CA ARG A 5 5.98 -9.90 -16.62
C ARG A 5 7.01 -9.78 -15.47
N PHE A 6 6.53 -9.89 -14.25
CA PHE A 6 7.37 -9.77 -13.05
C PHE A 6 7.93 -11.13 -12.64
N GLY A 7 8.99 -11.52 -13.34
CA GLY A 7 9.70 -12.76 -13.06
C GLY A 7 8.81 -14.00 -13.13
N LYS A 8 8.89 -14.85 -12.09
CA LYS A 8 8.11 -16.08 -11.95
C LYS A 8 6.75 -15.89 -11.28
N THR A 9 6.39 -14.68 -10.91
CA THR A 9 5.09 -14.39 -10.28
C THR A 9 3.95 -14.38 -11.30
N GLU A 10 4.26 -14.26 -12.58
CA GLU A 10 3.31 -14.08 -13.70
C GLU A 10 2.46 -12.79 -13.58
N LEU A 11 2.78 -11.89 -12.64
CA LEU A 11 2.14 -10.59 -12.55
C LEU A 11 2.56 -9.70 -13.73
N GLU A 12 1.59 -9.06 -14.36
CA GLU A 12 1.82 -8.01 -15.36
C GLU A 12 2.01 -6.67 -14.65
N MET A 13 3.26 -6.35 -14.34
CA MET A 13 3.63 -5.14 -13.61
C MET A 13 3.72 -3.92 -14.54
N PRO A 14 3.14 -2.77 -14.18
CA PRO A 14 3.39 -1.53 -14.89
C PRO A 14 4.86 -1.12 -14.72
N VAL A 15 5.42 -0.43 -15.70
CA VAL A 15 6.81 0.05 -15.61
C VAL A 15 7.01 1.20 -14.62
N PHE A 16 5.93 1.75 -14.09
CA PHE A 16 5.91 2.69 -12.99
C PHE A 16 5.06 2.16 -11.83
N SER A 17 5.45 2.51 -10.61
CA SER A 17 4.74 2.19 -9.38
C SER A 17 4.30 3.46 -8.67
N CYS A 18 3.17 3.41 -7.98
CA CYS A 18 2.74 4.47 -7.08
C CYS A 18 3.26 4.16 -5.66
N GLY A 19 4.33 4.85 -5.26
CA GLY A 19 4.97 4.64 -3.97
C GLY A 19 4.30 5.43 -2.84
N GLY A 20 4.13 4.78 -1.67
CA GLY A 20 3.39 5.28 -0.52
C GLY A 20 4.19 6.10 0.48
N MET A 21 5.49 6.28 0.26
CA MET A 21 6.35 6.91 1.27
C MET A 21 6.11 8.42 1.44
N ARG A 22 5.50 9.11 0.47
CA ARG A 22 5.44 10.58 0.44
C ARG A 22 4.08 11.19 0.75
N TYR A 23 3.03 10.40 0.88
CA TYR A 23 1.70 10.91 1.21
C TYR A 23 1.24 10.59 2.63
N GLN A 24 2.03 9.83 3.40
CA GLN A 24 1.72 9.60 4.81
C GLN A 24 1.75 10.92 5.59
N HIS A 25 0.88 11.03 6.58
CA HIS A 25 0.83 12.20 7.44
C HIS A 25 1.98 12.22 8.46
N LYS A 26 2.27 11.06 9.08
CA LYS A 26 3.35 10.91 10.07
C LYS A 26 4.13 9.62 9.83
N TRP A 27 5.38 9.60 10.29
CA TRP A 27 6.29 8.45 10.27
C TRP A 27 6.08 7.47 11.45
N SER A 28 4.97 7.58 12.15
CA SER A 28 4.57 6.70 13.26
C SER A 28 3.12 6.29 13.09
N ASP A 29 2.73 5.26 13.82
CA ASP A 29 1.31 4.94 13.97
C ASP A 29 0.59 6.09 14.67
N ILE A 30 -0.60 6.42 14.20
CA ILE A 30 -1.44 7.49 14.70
C ILE A 30 -2.91 7.04 14.69
N GLU A 31 -3.75 7.79 15.38
CA GLU A 31 -5.19 7.63 15.25
C GLU A 31 -5.70 8.27 13.95
N TRP A 32 -6.75 7.70 13.38
CA TRP A 32 -7.35 8.23 12.16
C TRP A 32 -7.76 9.70 12.28
N SER A 33 -8.24 10.11 13.46
CA SER A 33 -8.63 11.48 13.76
C SER A 33 -7.50 12.51 13.65
N GLU A 34 -6.25 12.06 13.64
CA GLU A 34 -5.07 12.93 13.48
C GLU A 34 -4.73 13.19 11.99
N VAL A 35 -5.32 12.44 11.05
CA VAL A 35 -5.05 12.62 9.62
C VAL A 35 -5.83 13.82 9.10
N PRO A 36 -5.16 14.86 8.55
CA PRO A 36 -5.86 16.01 7.96
C PRO A 36 -6.68 15.60 6.74
N ASP A 37 -7.91 16.07 6.65
CA ASP A 37 -8.81 15.80 5.52
C ASP A 37 -8.19 16.14 4.17
N GLU A 38 -7.47 17.26 4.08
CA GLU A 38 -6.80 17.68 2.86
C GLU A 38 -5.72 16.69 2.43
N GLY A 39 -4.93 16.18 3.38
CA GLY A 39 -3.91 15.17 3.13
C GLY A 39 -4.53 13.86 2.62
N GLN A 40 -5.62 13.42 3.23
CA GLN A 40 -6.33 12.22 2.80
C GLN A 40 -6.93 12.38 1.40
N LYS A 41 -7.57 13.52 1.10
CA LYS A 41 -8.11 13.81 -0.24
C LYS A 41 -7.02 13.84 -1.30
N ASN A 42 -5.84 14.40 -0.99
CA ASN A 42 -4.71 14.40 -1.91
C ASN A 42 -4.19 12.99 -2.18
N LEU A 43 -4.11 12.15 -1.16
CA LEU A 43 -3.75 10.74 -1.31
C LEU A 43 -4.76 10.02 -2.22
N GLU A 44 -6.06 10.16 -1.94
CA GLU A 44 -7.12 9.57 -2.76
C GLU A 44 -7.02 9.99 -4.22
N ALA A 45 -6.90 11.29 -4.48
CA ALA A 45 -6.74 11.83 -5.83
C ALA A 45 -5.50 11.26 -6.54
N THR A 46 -4.40 11.09 -5.79
CA THR A 46 -3.15 10.53 -6.31
C THR A 46 -3.33 9.07 -6.74
N ILE A 47 -3.95 8.25 -5.90
CA ILE A 47 -4.20 6.83 -6.21
C ILE A 47 -5.18 6.70 -7.38
N HIS A 48 -6.28 7.45 -7.37
CA HIS A 48 -7.23 7.45 -8.49
C HIS A 48 -6.54 7.81 -9.81
N ARG A 49 -5.75 8.88 -9.80
CA ARG A 49 -5.02 9.31 -11.00
C ARG A 49 -3.99 8.28 -11.46
N SER A 50 -3.32 7.63 -10.54
CA SER A 50 -2.38 6.53 -10.85
C SER A 50 -3.09 5.40 -11.57
N VAL A 51 -4.20 4.93 -11.03
CA VAL A 51 -4.98 3.83 -11.62
C VAL A 51 -5.56 4.21 -12.99
N GLU A 52 -6.07 5.44 -13.16
CA GLU A 52 -6.52 5.98 -14.46
C GLU A 52 -5.42 5.94 -15.53
N LEU A 53 -4.18 6.23 -15.14
CA LEU A 53 -3.02 6.18 -16.02
C LEU A 53 -2.49 4.75 -16.26
N GLY A 54 -3.11 3.75 -15.64
CA GLY A 54 -2.71 2.34 -15.70
C GLY A 54 -1.57 1.98 -14.76
N ILE A 55 -1.25 2.84 -13.78
CA ILE A 55 -0.32 2.53 -12.69
C ILE A 55 -1.12 1.83 -11.59
N ASN A 56 -1.27 0.52 -11.71
CA ASN A 56 -2.05 -0.30 -10.78
C ASN A 56 -1.19 -1.01 -9.71
N HIS A 57 0.11 -0.79 -9.70
CA HIS A 57 1.00 -1.23 -8.65
C HIS A 57 1.11 -0.13 -7.59
N ILE A 58 0.56 -0.40 -6.40
CA ILE A 58 0.55 0.49 -5.24
C ILE A 58 1.50 -0.11 -4.21
N GLU A 59 2.54 0.63 -3.89
CA GLU A 59 3.61 0.18 -3.00
C GLU A 59 3.58 0.98 -1.68
N THR A 60 3.67 0.30 -0.57
CA THR A 60 3.79 0.88 0.77
C THR A 60 4.71 0.05 1.64
N ALA A 61 4.77 0.33 2.92
CA ALA A 61 5.51 -0.44 3.92
C ALA A 61 4.96 -0.21 5.33
N ARG A 62 5.10 -1.20 6.20
CA ARG A 62 4.81 -1.08 7.64
C ARG A 62 5.59 0.07 8.27
N GLY A 63 6.83 0.29 7.84
CA GLY A 63 7.70 1.36 8.32
C GLY A 63 7.40 2.76 7.73
N TYR A 64 6.36 2.92 6.90
CA TYR A 64 5.98 4.23 6.36
C TYR A 64 4.91 4.91 7.22
N GLY A 65 4.93 4.71 8.53
CA GLY A 65 4.04 5.35 9.48
C GLY A 65 2.57 5.17 9.13
N SER A 66 1.83 6.26 8.97
CA SER A 66 0.40 6.24 8.69
C SER A 66 -0.01 5.82 7.27
N SER A 67 0.96 5.50 6.39
CA SER A 67 0.70 5.21 4.97
C SER A 67 -0.29 4.06 4.75
N GLU A 68 -0.09 2.91 5.39
CA GLU A 68 -0.97 1.75 5.22
C GLU A 68 -2.39 2.04 5.70
N MET A 69 -2.53 2.71 6.85
CA MET A 69 -3.82 3.09 7.41
C MET A 69 -4.57 4.06 6.48
N GLN A 70 -3.88 5.03 5.91
CA GLN A 70 -4.48 6.00 4.98
C GLN A 70 -4.86 5.36 3.64
N LEU A 71 -4.10 4.36 3.19
CA LEU A 71 -4.38 3.63 1.95
C LEU A 71 -5.60 2.71 2.05
N GLY A 72 -5.81 2.04 3.17
CA GLY A 72 -6.84 1.02 3.33
C GLY A 72 -8.22 1.42 2.78
N PRO A 73 -8.81 2.55 3.22
CA PRO A 73 -10.09 3.01 2.70
C PRO A 73 -10.08 3.30 1.19
N VAL A 74 -8.95 3.74 0.65
CA VAL A 74 -8.82 4.09 -0.76
C VAL A 74 -8.76 2.85 -1.64
N LEU A 75 -8.02 1.81 -1.21
CA LEU A 75 -7.91 0.56 -1.97
C LEU A 75 -9.26 -0.13 -2.17
N LYS A 76 -10.18 0.01 -1.21
CA LYS A 76 -11.56 -0.53 -1.31
C LYS A 76 -12.42 0.12 -2.39
N GLN A 77 -12.03 1.28 -2.88
CA GLN A 77 -12.77 1.99 -3.94
C GLN A 77 -12.54 1.36 -5.32
N PHE A 78 -11.61 0.41 -5.42
CA PHE A 78 -11.25 -0.27 -6.67
C PHE A 78 -11.56 -1.77 -6.61
N PRO A 79 -11.91 -2.40 -7.75
CA PRO A 79 -11.96 -3.86 -7.81
C PRO A 79 -10.59 -4.46 -7.43
N ARG A 80 -10.53 -5.25 -6.35
CA ARG A 80 -9.29 -5.79 -5.75
C ARG A 80 -8.38 -6.44 -6.80
N LYS A 81 -8.95 -7.23 -7.70
CA LYS A 81 -8.23 -7.92 -8.78
C LYS A 81 -7.53 -7.01 -9.81
N LYS A 82 -7.83 -5.71 -9.80
CA LYS A 82 -7.18 -4.74 -10.70
C LYS A 82 -5.94 -4.12 -10.09
N LEU A 83 -5.71 -4.33 -8.80
CA LEU A 83 -4.58 -3.74 -8.09
C LEU A 83 -3.52 -4.81 -7.80
N ILE A 84 -2.27 -4.40 -7.86
CA ILE A 84 -1.12 -5.13 -7.34
C ILE A 84 -0.65 -4.32 -6.14
N VAL A 85 -0.87 -4.85 -4.94
CA VAL A 85 -0.50 -4.16 -3.70
C VAL A 85 0.77 -4.80 -3.14
N GLN A 86 1.73 -3.96 -2.80
CA GLN A 86 2.96 -4.36 -2.14
C GLN A 86 3.10 -3.67 -0.80
N THR A 87 3.43 -4.43 0.23
CA THR A 87 3.95 -3.88 1.48
C THR A 87 5.30 -4.49 1.83
N LYS A 88 5.96 -3.90 2.83
CA LYS A 88 7.26 -4.35 3.35
C LYS A 88 7.20 -4.43 4.86
N VAL A 89 7.72 -5.50 5.41
CA VAL A 89 7.86 -5.69 6.84
C VAL A 89 9.34 -5.93 7.15
N ALA A 90 9.91 -5.11 8.03
CA ALA A 90 11.31 -5.25 8.44
C ALA A 90 11.56 -6.63 9.07
N PRO A 91 12.79 -7.16 8.98
CA PRO A 91 13.14 -8.36 9.71
C PRO A 91 13.10 -8.08 11.22
N PHE A 92 12.53 -9.03 11.96
CA PHE A 92 12.45 -9.00 13.42
C PHE A 92 13.25 -10.16 14.03
N ALA A 93 13.47 -10.11 15.33
CA ALA A 93 14.24 -11.14 16.05
C ALA A 93 13.52 -12.50 16.03
N THR A 94 12.19 -12.50 15.99
CA THR A 94 11.38 -13.71 16.00
C THR A 94 10.37 -13.73 14.86
N THR A 95 9.99 -14.92 14.41
CA THR A 95 8.91 -15.14 13.44
C THR A 95 7.58 -14.57 13.97
N ARG A 96 7.36 -14.65 15.28
CA ARG A 96 6.14 -14.13 15.92
C ARG A 96 6.03 -12.63 15.71
N GLU A 97 7.06 -11.87 16.02
CA GLU A 97 7.08 -10.41 15.84
C GLU A 97 6.88 -10.01 14.37
N PHE A 98 7.52 -10.74 13.44
CA PHE A 98 7.31 -10.50 12.02
C PHE A 98 5.85 -10.69 11.62
N LEU A 99 5.23 -11.80 12.03
CA LEU A 99 3.84 -12.09 11.71
C LEU A 99 2.87 -11.10 12.35
N ASP A 100 3.11 -10.69 13.60
CA ASP A 100 2.29 -9.70 14.28
C ASP A 100 2.34 -8.35 13.54
N ASN A 101 3.51 -7.93 13.06
CA ASN A 101 3.65 -6.72 12.24
C ASN A 101 3.00 -6.86 10.85
N PHE A 102 3.13 -8.03 10.21
CA PHE A 102 2.45 -8.29 8.95
C PHE A 102 0.92 -8.27 9.11
N ASN A 103 0.39 -8.88 10.15
CA ASN A 103 -1.04 -8.83 10.45
C ASN A 103 -1.51 -7.38 10.67
N THR A 104 -0.75 -6.57 11.40
CA THR A 104 -1.02 -5.14 11.55
C THR A 104 -1.08 -4.41 10.20
N SER A 105 -0.16 -4.73 9.28
CA SER A 105 -0.21 -4.19 7.91
C SER A 105 -1.49 -4.58 7.19
N MET A 106 -1.92 -5.84 7.30
CA MET A 106 -3.16 -6.33 6.67
C MET A 106 -4.40 -5.63 7.25
N ASP A 107 -4.44 -5.42 8.57
CA ASP A 107 -5.52 -4.69 9.24
C ASP A 107 -5.58 -3.23 8.78
N TYR A 108 -4.46 -2.53 8.71
CA TYR A 108 -4.38 -1.15 8.25
C TYR A 108 -4.75 -1.00 6.77
N LEU A 109 -4.25 -1.88 5.92
CA LEU A 109 -4.59 -1.92 4.49
C LEU A 109 -6.03 -2.39 4.25
N GLN A 110 -6.67 -3.00 5.25
CA GLN A 110 -8.01 -3.58 5.18
C GLN A 110 -8.14 -4.61 4.04
N LEU A 111 -7.11 -5.43 3.88
CA LEU A 111 -6.99 -6.46 2.85
C LEU A 111 -6.81 -7.85 3.49
N ASP A 112 -7.18 -8.88 2.75
CA ASP A 112 -6.95 -10.28 3.11
C ASP A 112 -5.62 -10.84 2.57
N HIS A 113 -5.04 -10.17 1.58
CA HIS A 113 -3.73 -10.52 1.01
C HIS A 113 -3.10 -9.32 0.30
N VAL A 114 -1.79 -9.41 0.08
CA VAL A 114 -1.03 -8.57 -0.84
C VAL A 114 -0.37 -9.46 -1.90
N GLU A 115 -0.16 -8.92 -3.11
CA GLU A 115 0.52 -9.66 -4.17
C GLU A 115 2.02 -9.75 -3.92
N LEU A 116 2.59 -8.75 -3.26
CA LEU A 116 4.03 -8.68 -3.00
C LEU A 116 4.31 -8.30 -1.55
N LEU A 117 5.16 -9.07 -0.90
CA LEU A 117 5.71 -8.82 0.43
C LEU A 117 7.24 -8.79 0.33
N SER A 118 7.87 -7.74 0.89
CA SER A 118 9.34 -7.54 0.90
C SER A 118 9.85 -7.35 2.32
#